data_fde43c747fef5cc48aff96e730f6c1ea
#
_entry.id   fde43c747fef5cc48aff96e730f6c1ea
#
_cell.length_a   1.000
_cell.length_b   1.000
_cell.length_c   1.000
_cell.angle_alpha   90.00
_cell.angle_beta   90.00
_cell.angle_gamma   90.00
#
_symmetry.space_group_name_H-M   'P 1'
#
loop_
_entity.id
_entity.type
_entity.pdbx_description
1 polymer ?
#
loop_
_entity_poly.entity_id
_entity_poly.type
_entity_poly.pdbx_seq_one_letter_code
_entity_poly.pdbx_strand_id
1 'polypeptide(L)'
;MGARGNSFPRPSSTPCALHAPNAPAKPAVMRVIGLAGWSGAGKTTLLARLIPTLNARGIAVSTVKHAHHAFDIDTPGKDSHTHRQAGARQVMVASSQRWALMSELRGAPEPALSDLLARMDPVDLVIVEGFKRDAHPKVEVHRAANNKPWLHPDDPAIRAAATDTPPPGALPFAALGEVEAIADLILAHAAPWPS
;
A
#
# COMPACT_ATOMS: atom_id res chain seq x y z
N MET A 1 -44.11 34.62 23.06
CA MET A 1 -43.39 33.33 23.28
C MET A 1 -42.25 33.25 22.25
N GLY A 2 -41.03 33.60 22.66
CA GLY A 2 -39.90 33.72 21.75
C GLY A 2 -39.14 32.40 21.69
N ALA A 3 -39.00 31.86 20.47
CA ALA A 3 -38.13 30.72 20.20
C ALA A 3 -36.65 31.17 20.25
N ARG A 4 -35.89 30.70 21.21
CA ARG A 4 -34.44 30.89 21.29
C ARG A 4 -33.78 29.92 20.30
N GLY A 5 -33.27 30.46 19.20
CA GLY A 5 -32.46 29.73 18.26
C GLY A 5 -31.12 29.32 18.91
N ASN A 6 -30.92 28.02 19.10
CA ASN A 6 -29.69 27.45 19.59
C ASN A 6 -28.71 27.27 18.41
N SER A 7 -27.86 28.27 18.17
CA SER A 7 -26.82 28.20 17.15
C SER A 7 -25.61 27.47 17.75
N PHE A 8 -25.41 26.22 17.38
CA PHE A 8 -24.16 25.51 17.63
C PHE A 8 -23.04 26.10 16.77
N PRO A 9 -21.89 26.44 17.35
CA PRO A 9 -20.76 26.91 16.56
C PRO A 9 -20.29 25.75 15.64
N ARG A 10 -20.05 26.05 14.37
CA ARG A 10 -19.44 25.11 13.44
C ARG A 10 -18.01 24.82 13.91
N PRO A 11 -17.58 23.53 14.00
CA PRO A 11 -16.20 23.22 14.32
C PRO A 11 -15.30 23.77 13.20
N SER A 12 -14.24 24.48 13.60
CA SER A 12 -13.18 24.92 12.69
C SER A 12 -12.57 23.70 11.99
N SER A 13 -12.44 23.77 10.67
CA SER A 13 -11.92 22.72 9.80
C SER A 13 -10.39 22.58 9.90
N THR A 14 -9.85 22.42 11.09
CA THR A 14 -8.47 21.98 11.25
C THR A 14 -8.50 20.44 11.21
N PRO A 15 -7.85 19.76 10.26
CA PRO A 15 -7.76 18.31 10.29
C PRO A 15 -7.05 17.91 11.59
N CYS A 16 -7.73 17.11 12.39
CA CYS A 16 -7.15 16.50 13.59
C CYS A 16 -6.04 15.56 13.14
N ALA A 17 -4.81 16.01 13.21
CA ALA A 17 -3.66 15.14 13.03
C ALA A 17 -3.62 14.17 14.22
N LEU A 18 -4.12 12.97 14.04
CA LEU A 18 -3.91 11.83 14.94
C LEU A 18 -2.43 11.41 14.83
N HIS A 19 -1.54 12.25 15.35
CA HIS A 19 -0.11 11.97 15.41
C HIS A 19 0.17 11.12 16.65
N ALA A 20 0.71 9.92 16.44
CA ALA A 20 1.38 9.18 17.50
C ALA A 20 2.59 10.03 18.01
N PRO A 21 2.82 10.15 19.33
CA PRO A 21 3.83 11.05 19.90
C PRO A 21 5.30 10.70 19.56
N ASN A 22 5.57 9.71 18.69
CA ASN A 22 6.89 9.28 18.27
C ASN A 22 6.96 8.95 16.76
N ALA A 23 6.14 9.58 15.93
CA ALA A 23 6.30 9.44 14.49
C ALA A 23 7.62 10.11 14.06
N PRO A 24 8.46 9.45 13.25
CA PRO A 24 9.63 10.08 12.65
C PRO A 24 9.20 11.34 11.90
N ALA A 25 10.12 12.31 11.78
CA ALA A 25 9.86 13.55 11.04
C ALA A 25 9.29 13.20 9.67
N LYS A 26 8.19 13.87 9.31
CA LYS A 26 7.46 13.62 8.06
C LYS A 26 8.43 13.74 6.87
N PRO A 27 8.58 12.71 6.01
CA PRO A 27 9.47 12.82 4.87
C PRO A 27 9.00 13.97 3.97
N ALA A 28 9.95 14.67 3.37
CA ALA A 28 9.64 15.79 2.46
C ALA A 28 8.88 15.31 1.21
N VAL A 29 9.10 14.06 0.79
CA VAL A 29 8.47 13.43 -0.37
C VAL A 29 8.30 11.93 -0.11
N MET A 30 7.07 11.44 -0.20
CA MET A 30 6.77 10.02 -0.21
C MET A 30 7.18 9.42 -1.56
N ARG A 31 7.85 8.26 -1.54
CA ARG A 31 8.19 7.53 -2.78
C ARG A 31 7.32 6.29 -2.91
N VAL A 32 7.04 5.89 -4.15
CA VAL A 32 6.18 4.74 -4.46
C VAL A 32 6.89 3.80 -5.42
N ILE A 33 6.75 2.49 -5.17
CA ILE A 33 7.18 1.43 -6.06
C ILE A 33 6.21 0.26 -6.00
N GLY A 34 5.96 -0.38 -7.15
CA GLY A 34 5.13 -1.57 -7.24
C GLY A 34 5.94 -2.87 -7.13
N LEU A 35 5.31 -3.93 -6.63
CA LEU A 35 5.75 -5.30 -6.84
C LEU A 35 4.83 -5.99 -7.84
N ALA A 36 5.34 -6.23 -9.05
CA ALA A 36 4.66 -7.01 -10.08
C ALA A 36 5.04 -8.49 -9.97
N GLY A 37 4.29 -9.36 -10.63
CA GLY A 37 4.57 -10.80 -10.69
C GLY A 37 3.31 -11.64 -10.59
N TRP A 38 3.35 -12.82 -11.15
CA TRP A 38 2.25 -13.77 -11.14
C TRP A 38 1.91 -14.28 -9.73
N SER A 39 0.72 -14.83 -9.56
CA SER A 39 0.37 -15.55 -8.33
C SER A 39 1.38 -16.68 -8.10
N GLY A 40 1.81 -16.89 -6.86
CA GLY A 40 2.82 -17.89 -6.53
C GLY A 40 4.29 -17.45 -6.74
N ALA A 41 4.56 -16.29 -7.36
CA ALA A 41 5.94 -15.82 -7.55
C ALA A 41 6.70 -15.49 -6.25
N GLY A 42 6.00 -15.39 -5.11
CA GLY A 42 6.63 -15.15 -3.81
C GLY A 42 6.65 -13.69 -3.36
N LYS A 43 5.84 -12.81 -3.96
CA LYS A 43 5.77 -11.38 -3.58
C LYS A 43 5.54 -11.15 -2.08
N THR A 44 4.56 -11.83 -1.50
CA THR A 44 4.24 -11.70 -0.07
C THR A 44 5.40 -12.19 0.81
N THR A 45 6.04 -13.30 0.44
CA THR A 45 7.22 -13.82 1.15
C THR A 45 8.41 -12.86 1.06
N LEU A 46 8.61 -12.25 -0.11
CA LEU A 46 9.64 -11.23 -0.29
C LEU A 46 9.36 -10.01 0.55
N LEU A 47 8.12 -9.49 0.55
CA LEU A 47 7.72 -8.34 1.36
C LEU A 47 7.96 -8.56 2.85
N ALA A 48 7.64 -9.74 3.37
CA ALA A 48 7.86 -10.08 4.78
C ALA A 48 9.34 -10.01 5.21
N ARG A 49 10.28 -10.12 4.24
CA ARG A 49 11.72 -9.97 4.46
C ARG A 49 12.20 -8.55 4.17
N LEU A 50 11.68 -7.92 3.12
CA LEU A 50 12.05 -6.58 2.70
C LEU A 50 11.68 -5.50 3.72
N ILE A 51 10.48 -5.56 4.30
CA ILE A 51 10.02 -4.55 5.26
C ILE A 51 10.97 -4.43 6.46
N PRO A 52 11.36 -5.53 7.15
CA PRO A 52 12.34 -5.43 8.24
C PRO A 52 13.71 -4.91 7.77
N THR A 53 14.18 -5.31 6.58
CA THR A 53 15.44 -4.84 6.00
C THR A 53 15.42 -3.32 5.75
N LEU A 54 14.36 -2.80 5.16
CA LEU A 54 14.19 -1.37 4.92
C LEU A 54 14.06 -0.58 6.23
N ASN A 55 13.29 -1.11 7.19
CA ASN A 55 13.15 -0.49 8.50
C ASN A 55 14.49 -0.42 9.25
N ALA A 56 15.35 -1.46 9.15
CA ALA A 56 16.69 -1.46 9.73
C ALA A 56 17.61 -0.39 9.12
N ARG A 57 17.34 0.03 7.88
CA ARG A 57 18.01 1.17 7.21
C ARG A 57 17.40 2.52 7.54
N GLY A 58 16.43 2.59 8.47
CA GLY A 58 15.73 3.82 8.86
C GLY A 58 14.66 4.29 7.86
N ILE A 59 14.25 3.45 6.91
CA ILE A 59 13.22 3.75 5.93
C ILE A 59 11.85 3.31 6.48
N ALA A 60 10.96 4.26 6.74
CA ALA A 60 9.58 3.96 7.14
C ALA A 60 8.80 3.46 5.93
N VAL A 61 8.19 2.26 6.05
CA VAL A 61 7.50 1.59 4.95
C VAL A 61 6.02 1.42 5.24
N SER A 62 5.17 1.79 4.27
CA SER A 62 3.77 1.40 4.20
C SER A 62 3.49 0.53 2.98
N THR A 63 2.39 -0.20 2.98
CA THR A 63 2.03 -1.07 1.87
C THR A 63 0.58 -0.83 1.44
N VAL A 64 0.35 -0.91 0.12
CA VAL A 64 -0.99 -0.96 -0.48
C VAL A 64 -1.12 -2.28 -1.21
N LYS A 65 -2.18 -3.02 -0.95
CA LYS A 65 -2.47 -4.27 -1.65
C LYS A 65 -3.82 -4.20 -2.36
N HIS A 66 -3.81 -4.39 -3.66
CA HIS A 66 -5.01 -4.58 -4.45
C HIS A 66 -5.47 -6.04 -4.37
N ALA A 67 -6.66 -6.27 -3.85
CA ALA A 67 -7.28 -7.59 -3.79
C ALA A 67 -8.14 -7.82 -5.04
N HIS A 68 -7.94 -8.93 -5.75
CA HIS A 68 -8.71 -9.27 -6.96
C HIS A 68 -10.08 -9.90 -6.65
N HIS A 69 -10.33 -10.25 -5.40
CA HIS A 69 -11.59 -10.84 -4.93
C HIS A 69 -12.08 -10.07 -3.72
N ALA A 70 -13.35 -10.24 -3.38
CA ALA A 70 -13.89 -9.70 -2.15
C ALA A 70 -13.01 -10.14 -0.98
N PHE A 71 -12.56 -9.17 -0.19
CA PHE A 71 -11.78 -9.40 1.02
C PHE A 71 -12.57 -8.86 2.22
N ASP A 72 -12.38 -9.47 3.35
CA ASP A 72 -12.88 -8.97 4.63
C ASP A 72 -11.75 -9.00 5.65
N ILE A 73 -11.56 -7.88 6.33
CA ILE A 73 -10.62 -7.74 7.45
C ILE A 73 -11.35 -7.77 8.79
N ASP A 74 -12.66 -7.84 8.74
CA ASP A 74 -13.55 -7.85 9.89
C ASP A 74 -13.92 -9.29 10.28
N THR A 75 -14.32 -9.49 11.51
CA THR A 75 -14.72 -10.80 12.02
C THR A 75 -16.23 -10.90 12.07
N PRO A 76 -16.86 -11.86 11.37
CA PRO A 76 -18.31 -12.11 11.48
C PRO A 76 -18.75 -12.23 12.94
N GLY A 77 -19.87 -11.58 13.27
CA GLY A 77 -20.44 -11.59 14.62
C GLY A 77 -19.87 -10.55 15.59
N LYS A 78 -18.88 -9.72 15.17
CA LYS A 78 -18.45 -8.57 15.95
C LYS A 78 -19.29 -7.33 15.63
N ASP A 79 -19.26 -6.34 16.53
CA ASP A 79 -20.07 -5.12 16.42
C ASP A 79 -19.79 -4.37 15.13
N SER A 80 -18.51 -4.24 14.74
CA SER A 80 -18.10 -3.62 13.50
C SER A 80 -18.70 -4.27 12.27
N HIS A 81 -18.70 -5.60 12.22
CA HIS A 81 -19.33 -6.37 11.16
C HIS A 81 -20.85 -6.13 11.13
N THR A 82 -21.51 -6.12 12.29
CA THR A 82 -22.94 -5.84 12.42
C THR A 82 -23.28 -4.43 11.92
N HIS A 83 -22.47 -3.43 12.26
CA HIS A 83 -22.67 -2.06 11.78
C HIS A 83 -22.55 -1.95 10.25
N ARG A 84 -21.58 -2.63 9.62
CA ARG A 84 -21.45 -2.68 8.16
C ARG A 84 -22.65 -3.34 7.50
N GLN A 85 -23.11 -4.49 8.04
CA GLN A 85 -24.28 -5.20 7.52
C GLN A 85 -25.56 -4.37 7.68
N ALA A 86 -25.68 -3.61 8.77
CA ALA A 86 -26.81 -2.72 9.02
C ALA A 86 -26.82 -1.47 8.10
N GLY A 87 -25.78 -1.26 7.30
CA GLY A 87 -25.78 -0.20 6.29
C GLY A 87 -24.82 0.97 6.58
N ALA A 88 -23.97 0.89 7.59
CA ALA A 88 -22.96 1.92 7.82
C ALA A 88 -22.05 2.05 6.60
N ARG A 89 -21.86 3.29 6.11
CA ARG A 89 -21.00 3.57 4.96
C ARG A 89 -19.52 3.43 5.29
N GLN A 90 -19.15 3.78 6.51
CA GLN A 90 -17.80 3.62 7.04
C GLN A 90 -17.89 3.13 8.49
N VAL A 91 -16.98 2.27 8.87
CA VAL A 91 -16.81 1.83 10.25
C VAL A 91 -15.35 1.97 10.64
N MET A 92 -15.10 2.72 11.70
CA MET A 92 -13.77 2.86 12.30
C MET A 92 -13.70 2.01 13.56
N VAL A 93 -12.70 1.16 13.62
CA VAL A 93 -12.37 0.38 14.83
C VAL A 93 -11.06 0.88 15.37
N ALA A 94 -11.00 1.24 16.66
CA ALA A 94 -9.81 1.77 17.28
C ALA A 94 -9.52 1.10 18.63
N SER A 95 -8.24 0.92 18.92
CA SER A 95 -7.71 0.45 20.20
C SER A 95 -6.47 1.26 20.60
N SER A 96 -5.89 0.96 21.75
CA SER A 96 -4.63 1.60 22.18
C SER A 96 -3.41 1.23 21.32
N GLN A 97 -3.52 0.24 20.43
CA GLN A 97 -2.39 -0.25 19.63
C GLN A 97 -2.56 -0.02 18.12
N ARG A 98 -3.78 0.07 17.62
CA ARG A 98 -4.08 0.21 16.20
C ARG A 98 -5.49 0.71 15.96
N TRP A 99 -5.71 1.27 14.79
CA TRP A 99 -7.04 1.55 14.27
C TRP A 99 -7.15 1.11 12.81
N ALA A 100 -8.38 0.89 12.36
CA ALA A 100 -8.70 0.60 10.98
C ALA A 100 -9.98 1.33 10.57
N LEU A 101 -10.00 1.87 9.36
CA LEU A 101 -11.18 2.44 8.73
C LEU A 101 -11.60 1.56 7.56
N MET A 102 -12.78 0.98 7.64
CA MET A 102 -13.40 0.23 6.56
C MET A 102 -14.41 1.12 5.85
N SER A 103 -14.30 1.22 4.53
CA SER A 103 -15.22 2.00 3.69
C SER A 103 -15.92 1.08 2.71
N GLU A 104 -17.23 1.00 2.80
CA GLU A 104 -18.07 0.21 1.92
C GLU A 104 -18.38 1.01 0.65
N LEU A 105 -17.99 0.50 -0.51
CA LEU A 105 -18.18 1.21 -1.78
C LEU A 105 -19.65 1.24 -2.22
N ARG A 106 -20.43 0.19 -1.89
CA ARG A 106 -21.88 0.12 -2.14
C ARG A 106 -22.26 0.52 -3.57
N GLY A 107 -21.50 -0.02 -4.55
CA GLY A 107 -21.70 0.26 -5.96
C GLY A 107 -20.99 1.51 -6.49
N ALA A 108 -20.30 2.26 -5.65
CA ALA A 108 -19.38 3.29 -6.13
C ALA A 108 -18.17 2.64 -6.84
N PRO A 109 -17.53 3.33 -7.79
CA PRO A 109 -16.34 2.81 -8.46
C PRO A 109 -15.20 2.56 -7.47
N GLU A 110 -14.35 1.61 -7.84
CA GLU A 110 -13.12 1.33 -7.10
C GLU A 110 -12.24 2.60 -7.03
N PRO A 111 -11.67 2.94 -5.85
CA PRO A 111 -10.80 4.10 -5.74
C PRO A 111 -9.50 3.88 -6.53
N ALA A 112 -9.04 4.92 -7.21
CA ALA A 112 -7.74 4.90 -7.86
C ALA A 112 -6.60 4.80 -6.83
N LEU A 113 -5.42 4.33 -7.26
CA LEU A 113 -4.25 4.26 -6.39
C LEU A 113 -3.93 5.63 -5.75
N SER A 114 -4.06 6.71 -6.53
CA SER A 114 -3.89 8.09 -6.04
C SER A 114 -4.80 8.43 -4.86
N ASP A 115 -6.07 8.01 -4.93
CA ASP A 115 -7.04 8.28 -3.87
C ASP A 115 -6.72 7.53 -2.59
N LEU A 116 -6.17 6.33 -2.72
CA LEU A 116 -5.73 5.50 -1.58
C LEU A 116 -4.47 6.09 -0.94
N LEU A 117 -3.47 6.45 -1.75
CA LEU A 117 -2.22 7.04 -1.27
C LEU A 117 -2.45 8.37 -0.56
N ALA A 118 -3.38 9.21 -1.06
CA ALA A 118 -3.75 10.47 -0.43
C ALA A 118 -4.40 10.32 0.96
N ARG A 119 -4.86 9.12 1.31
CA ARG A 119 -5.46 8.80 2.62
C ARG A 119 -4.48 8.20 3.62
N MET A 120 -3.28 7.89 3.16
CA MET A 120 -2.23 7.33 4.02
C MET A 120 -1.42 8.43 4.68
N ASP A 121 -0.96 8.17 5.89
CA ASP A 121 0.06 9.03 6.50
C ASP A 121 1.34 8.95 5.68
N PRO A 122 2.01 10.10 5.41
CA PRO A 122 3.26 10.11 4.67
C PRO A 122 4.35 9.29 5.36
N VAL A 123 5.00 8.44 4.56
CA VAL A 123 6.15 7.60 4.93
C VAL A 123 7.24 7.74 3.85
N ASP A 124 8.45 7.25 4.12
CA ASP A 124 9.55 7.33 3.15
C ASP A 124 9.27 6.52 1.88
N LEU A 125 8.61 5.37 2.03
CA LEU A 125 8.36 4.44 0.93
C LEU A 125 6.99 3.75 1.07
N VAL A 126 6.21 3.77 -0.01
CA VAL A 126 5.03 2.91 -0.15
C VAL A 126 5.32 1.82 -1.18
N ILE A 127 5.15 0.56 -0.77
CA ILE A 127 5.24 -0.58 -1.68
C ILE A 127 3.83 -1.03 -2.06
N VAL A 128 3.55 -1.02 -3.37
CA VAL A 128 2.22 -1.33 -3.93
C VAL A 128 2.23 -2.74 -4.51
N GLU A 129 1.36 -3.62 -4.01
CA GLU A 129 1.09 -4.93 -4.60
C GLU A 129 -0.23 -4.89 -5.38
N GLY A 130 -0.20 -5.18 -6.65
CA GLY A 130 -1.33 -5.04 -7.55
C GLY A 130 -1.27 -3.76 -8.38
N PHE A 131 -2.43 -3.17 -8.71
CA PHE A 131 -2.52 -1.95 -9.54
C PHE A 131 -1.67 -2.05 -10.82
N LYS A 132 -1.77 -3.18 -11.52
CA LYS A 132 -0.90 -3.54 -12.66
C LYS A 132 -0.96 -2.54 -13.80
N ARG A 133 -2.09 -1.82 -13.95
CA ARG A 133 -2.33 -0.86 -15.03
C ARG A 133 -1.81 0.54 -14.74
N ASP A 134 -1.44 0.82 -13.49
CA ASP A 134 -0.91 2.12 -13.09
C ASP A 134 0.55 2.26 -13.54
N ALA A 135 0.94 3.48 -13.91
CA ALA A 135 2.23 3.78 -14.50
C ALA A 135 3.39 3.94 -13.49
N HIS A 136 3.14 3.73 -12.19
CA HIS A 136 4.21 3.81 -11.20
C HIS A 136 5.28 2.76 -11.45
N PRO A 137 6.57 3.05 -11.14
CA PRO A 137 7.66 2.10 -11.35
C PRO A 137 7.45 0.82 -10.55
N LYS A 138 7.89 -0.32 -11.10
CA LYS A 138 7.69 -1.65 -10.52
C LYS A 138 8.98 -2.46 -10.52
N VAL A 139 9.10 -3.35 -9.55
CA VAL A 139 10.04 -4.46 -9.54
C VAL A 139 9.26 -5.74 -9.80
N GLU A 140 9.66 -6.52 -10.80
CA GLU A 140 9.05 -7.81 -11.07
C GLU A 140 9.62 -8.87 -10.15
N VAL A 141 8.76 -9.62 -9.48
CA VAL A 141 9.13 -10.83 -8.74
C VAL A 141 8.83 -12.02 -9.64
N HIS A 142 9.88 -12.67 -10.13
CA HIS A 142 9.80 -13.80 -11.01
C HIS A 142 10.46 -15.05 -10.40
N ARG A 143 9.82 -16.19 -10.58
CA ARG A 143 10.34 -17.49 -10.15
C ARG A 143 10.17 -18.48 -11.29
N ALA A 144 11.26 -19.08 -11.74
CA ALA A 144 11.29 -20.03 -12.86
C ALA A 144 10.35 -21.22 -12.62
N ALA A 145 10.33 -21.76 -11.39
CA ALA A 145 9.45 -22.88 -11.02
C ALA A 145 7.95 -22.59 -11.17
N ASN A 146 7.57 -21.32 -11.32
CA ASN A 146 6.18 -20.91 -11.53
C ASN A 146 5.72 -21.15 -12.98
N ASN A 147 6.64 -21.43 -13.92
CA ASN A 147 6.39 -21.64 -15.34
C ASN A 147 5.49 -20.55 -15.97
N LYS A 148 5.68 -19.29 -15.55
CA LYS A 148 4.95 -18.13 -16.08
C LYS A 148 5.89 -17.24 -16.89
N PRO A 149 5.39 -16.60 -17.95
CA PRO A 149 6.19 -15.67 -18.74
C PRO A 149 6.60 -14.46 -17.88
N TRP A 150 7.67 -13.80 -18.29
CA TRP A 150 8.04 -12.50 -17.79
C TRP A 150 6.98 -11.44 -18.11
N LEU A 151 6.79 -10.47 -17.22
CA LEU A 151 5.87 -9.35 -17.43
C LEU A 151 6.58 -8.14 -18.03
N HIS A 152 7.87 -7.93 -17.71
CA HIS A 152 8.61 -6.73 -18.10
C HIS A 152 8.69 -6.47 -19.61
N PRO A 153 8.66 -7.46 -20.53
CA PRO A 153 8.64 -7.15 -21.96
C PRO A 153 7.38 -6.37 -22.39
N ASP A 154 6.26 -6.58 -21.67
CA ASP A 154 4.96 -5.98 -21.98
C ASP A 154 4.58 -4.82 -21.04
N ASP A 155 5.35 -4.58 -19.97
CA ASP A 155 5.12 -3.50 -19.01
C ASP A 155 6.36 -2.63 -18.84
N PRO A 156 6.44 -1.49 -19.54
CA PRO A 156 7.59 -0.59 -19.47
C PRO A 156 7.75 0.09 -18.09
N ALA A 157 6.77 -0.02 -17.19
CA ALA A 157 6.90 0.47 -15.82
C ALA A 157 7.75 -0.46 -14.94
N ILE A 158 8.02 -1.69 -15.38
CA ILE A 158 8.94 -2.60 -14.68
C ILE A 158 10.38 -2.15 -14.95
N ARG A 159 11.10 -1.80 -13.89
CA ARG A 159 12.45 -1.20 -13.93
C ARG A 159 13.54 -2.13 -13.45
N ALA A 160 13.19 -3.17 -12.71
CA ALA A 160 14.12 -4.16 -12.19
C ALA A 160 13.39 -5.47 -11.88
N ALA A 161 14.13 -6.53 -11.56
CA ALA A 161 13.57 -7.82 -11.17
C ALA A 161 14.22 -8.39 -9.90
N ALA A 162 13.42 -9.10 -9.11
CA ALA A 162 13.86 -10.03 -8.07
C ALA A 162 13.55 -11.45 -8.57
N THR A 163 14.55 -12.27 -8.81
CA THR A 163 14.37 -13.51 -9.57
C THR A 163 15.39 -14.60 -9.20
N ASP A 164 15.09 -15.85 -9.51
CA ASP A 164 16.00 -17.00 -9.41
C ASP A 164 16.66 -17.35 -10.75
N THR A 165 16.34 -16.64 -11.83
CA THR A 165 16.97 -16.81 -13.15
C THR A 165 17.18 -15.42 -13.79
N PRO A 166 18.25 -15.22 -14.58
CA PRO A 166 18.45 -13.93 -15.27
C PRO A 166 17.25 -13.57 -16.15
N PRO A 167 16.80 -12.28 -16.09
CA PRO A 167 15.73 -11.81 -16.96
C PRO A 167 16.20 -11.72 -18.42
N PRO A 168 15.32 -11.85 -19.41
CA PRO A 168 15.67 -11.54 -20.79
C PRO A 168 16.01 -10.06 -20.95
N GLY A 169 16.99 -9.77 -21.80
CA GLY A 169 17.45 -8.40 -22.05
C GLY A 169 18.36 -7.83 -20.98
N ALA A 170 18.37 -6.50 -20.83
CA ALA A 170 19.29 -5.77 -19.95
C ALA A 170 18.60 -5.23 -18.67
N LEU A 171 17.55 -5.90 -18.20
CA LEU A 171 16.85 -5.47 -16.99
C LEU A 171 17.74 -5.69 -15.75
N PRO A 172 17.97 -4.67 -14.90
CA PRO A 172 18.64 -4.84 -13.62
C PRO A 172 17.94 -5.88 -12.75
N PHE A 173 18.69 -6.75 -12.08
CA PHE A 173 18.06 -7.76 -11.22
C PHE A 173 18.94 -8.13 -10.01
N ALA A 174 18.29 -8.72 -9.01
CA ALA A 174 18.93 -9.35 -7.88
C ALA A 174 18.30 -10.74 -7.63
N ALA A 175 19.08 -11.65 -7.04
CA ALA A 175 18.58 -12.97 -6.70
C ALA A 175 17.52 -12.90 -5.58
N LEU A 176 16.48 -13.74 -5.63
CA LEU A 176 15.39 -13.77 -4.64
C LEU A 176 15.87 -13.96 -3.19
N GLY A 177 17.05 -14.54 -3.01
CA GLY A 177 17.69 -14.70 -1.70
C GLY A 177 18.37 -13.43 -1.17
N GLU A 178 18.78 -12.53 -2.05
CA GLU A 178 19.59 -11.34 -1.76
C GLU A 178 18.71 -10.12 -1.43
N VAL A 179 18.09 -10.14 -0.25
CA VAL A 179 17.09 -9.13 0.15
C VAL A 179 17.68 -7.73 0.22
N GLU A 180 18.94 -7.60 0.62
CA GLU A 180 19.66 -6.31 0.66
C GLU A 180 19.81 -5.72 -0.75
N ALA A 181 20.25 -6.52 -1.72
CA ALA A 181 20.35 -6.08 -3.11
C ALA A 181 18.99 -5.73 -3.72
N ILE A 182 17.94 -6.49 -3.36
CA ILE A 182 16.57 -6.16 -3.79
C ILE A 182 16.11 -4.84 -3.15
N ALA A 183 16.45 -4.58 -1.89
CA ALA A 183 16.15 -3.30 -1.24
C ALA A 183 16.83 -2.14 -1.96
N ASP A 184 18.09 -2.32 -2.40
CA ASP A 184 18.82 -1.32 -3.19
C ASP A 184 18.12 -1.04 -4.52
N LEU A 185 17.68 -2.08 -5.25
CA LEU A 185 16.90 -1.91 -6.49
C LEU A 185 15.60 -1.15 -6.24
N ILE A 186 14.88 -1.48 -5.17
CA ILE A 186 13.63 -0.80 -4.80
C ILE A 186 13.90 0.69 -4.54
N LEU A 187 14.93 1.01 -3.74
CA LEU A 187 15.26 2.40 -3.41
C LEU A 187 15.77 3.18 -4.62
N ALA A 188 16.51 2.53 -5.53
CA ALA A 188 16.99 3.16 -6.76
C ALA A 188 15.86 3.51 -7.74
N HIS A 189 14.82 2.70 -7.80
CA HIS A 189 13.75 2.85 -8.78
C HIS A 189 12.43 3.44 -8.23
N ALA A 190 12.29 3.56 -6.91
CA ALA A 190 11.11 4.20 -6.31
C ALA A 190 11.01 5.67 -6.74
N ALA A 191 9.88 6.07 -7.28
CA ALA A 191 9.62 7.42 -7.76
C ALA A 191 8.92 8.28 -6.71
N PRO A 192 9.18 9.60 -6.66
CA PRO A 192 8.39 10.53 -5.88
C PRO A 192 6.91 10.41 -6.25
N TRP A 193 6.06 10.42 -5.23
CA TRP A 193 4.63 10.49 -5.45
C TRP A 193 4.19 11.94 -5.34
N PRO A 194 3.53 12.49 -6.34
CA PRO A 194 2.99 13.83 -6.25
C PRO A 194 1.93 13.89 -5.13
N SER A 195 2.11 14.81 -4.22
CA SER A 195 1.16 15.17 -3.16
C SER A 195 0.01 16.00 -3.71
#